data_c447e2fa01d661edc35fa94bcaa2cd81
#
_entry.id   c447e2fa01d661edc35fa94bcaa2cd81
#
_cell.length_a   1.000
_cell.length_b   1.000
_cell.length_c   1.000
_cell.angle_alpha   90.00
_cell.angle_beta   90.00
_cell.angle_gamma   90.00
#
_symmetry.space_group_name_H-M   'P 1'
#
loop_
_entity.id
_entity.type
_entity.pdbx_description
1 polymer ?
#
loop_
_entity_poly.entity_id
_entity_poly.type
_entity_poly.pdbx_seq_one_letter_code
_entity_poly.pdbx_strand_id
1 'polypeptide(L)'
;MIILCGIKHCGKSTIGKKLSEKLNISFVDVDAEIEKISGKSCRDLYRQDGKEAFIKAEAKACKEIGENPLYKNAVVATGGGICDNQEALDFLTTGKSGQEKKLFYVDIEEDIAFKRIQHNMEKTGSWPGWIPKDVYDDLETIKGLFHNFYTERTKKYKSLCSVVVPVENGDSEKASDFIMERLKLV
;
A
#
# COMPACT_ATOMS: atom_id res chain seq x y z
N MET A 1 -11.58 7.39 8.93
CA MET A 1 -10.96 6.51 7.89
C MET A 1 -9.62 6.03 8.40
N ILE A 2 -9.33 4.75 8.26
CA ILE A 2 -8.06 4.12 8.65
C ILE A 2 -7.29 3.80 7.37
N ILE A 3 -6.12 4.38 7.18
CA ILE A 3 -5.37 4.28 5.93
C ILE A 3 -4.09 3.49 6.19
N LEU A 4 -3.93 2.36 5.49
CA LEU A 4 -2.77 1.48 5.60
C LEU A 4 -1.79 1.76 4.45
N CYS A 5 -0.60 2.26 4.79
CA CYS A 5 0.49 2.54 3.87
C CYS A 5 1.64 1.53 4.04
N GLY A 6 2.49 1.40 3.05
CA GLY A 6 3.66 0.53 3.10
C GLY A 6 4.01 -0.06 1.74
N ILE A 7 5.17 -0.68 1.65
CA ILE A 7 5.66 -1.27 0.40
C ILE A 7 4.76 -2.38 -0.14
N LYS A 8 4.92 -2.73 -1.41
CA LYS A 8 4.19 -3.85 -2.01
C LYS A 8 4.49 -5.15 -1.26
N HIS A 9 3.48 -6.00 -1.09
CA HIS A 9 3.55 -7.29 -0.37
C HIS A 9 3.83 -7.21 1.15
N CYS A 10 3.80 -6.02 1.78
CA CYS A 10 3.94 -5.93 3.25
C CYS A 10 2.72 -6.47 4.02
N GLY A 11 1.57 -6.70 3.36
CA GLY A 11 0.40 -7.30 3.99
C GLY A 11 -0.80 -6.37 4.19
N LYS A 12 -0.78 -5.14 3.67
CA LYS A 12 -1.86 -4.13 3.83
C LYS A 12 -3.26 -4.67 3.58
N SER A 13 -3.46 -5.31 2.43
CA SER A 13 -4.79 -5.81 2.05
C SER A 13 -5.26 -6.94 2.98
N THR A 14 -4.34 -7.82 3.44
CA THR A 14 -4.67 -8.89 4.39
C THR A 14 -5.01 -8.32 5.77
N ILE A 15 -4.17 -7.41 6.28
CA ILE A 15 -4.38 -6.74 7.57
C ILE A 15 -5.66 -5.89 7.50
N GLY A 16 -5.86 -5.16 6.39
CA GLY A 16 -7.01 -4.29 6.19
C GLY A 16 -8.34 -5.05 6.20
N LYS A 17 -8.41 -6.21 5.55
CA LYS A 17 -9.59 -7.08 5.57
C LYS A 17 -9.90 -7.57 6.98
N LYS A 18 -8.91 -8.11 7.69
CA LYS A 18 -9.07 -8.56 9.08
C LYS A 18 -9.54 -7.41 10.00
N LEU A 19 -8.91 -6.25 9.86
CA LEU A 19 -9.26 -5.07 10.65
C LEU A 19 -10.69 -4.60 10.35
N SER A 20 -11.11 -4.59 9.09
CA SER A 20 -12.46 -4.20 8.69
C SER A 20 -13.52 -5.16 9.24
N GLU A 21 -13.23 -6.47 9.25
CA GLU A 21 -14.09 -7.50 9.87
C GLU A 21 -14.22 -7.27 11.38
N LYS A 22 -13.09 -7.07 12.10
CA LYS A 22 -13.08 -6.82 13.55
C LYS A 22 -13.84 -5.55 13.94
N LEU A 23 -13.79 -4.52 13.10
CA LEU A 23 -14.46 -3.23 13.32
C LEU A 23 -15.89 -3.18 12.76
N ASN A 24 -16.30 -4.17 11.99
CA ASN A 24 -17.56 -4.19 11.23
C ASN A 24 -17.74 -2.95 10.35
N ILE A 25 -16.69 -2.60 9.58
CA ILE A 25 -16.69 -1.47 8.65
C ILE A 25 -16.20 -1.91 7.26
N SER A 26 -16.38 -1.06 6.25
CA SER A 26 -15.98 -1.36 4.87
C SER A 26 -14.45 -1.46 4.72
N PHE A 27 -14.00 -2.33 3.81
CA PHE A 27 -12.63 -2.41 3.34
C PHE A 27 -12.56 -1.93 1.88
N VAL A 28 -11.55 -1.13 1.55
CA VAL A 28 -11.29 -0.63 0.21
C VAL A 28 -9.82 -0.82 -0.13
N ASP A 29 -9.54 -1.37 -1.31
CA ASP A 29 -8.18 -1.49 -1.86
C ASP A 29 -8.02 -0.50 -3.01
N VAL A 30 -7.07 0.42 -2.91
CA VAL A 30 -6.84 1.47 -3.92
C VAL A 30 -6.45 0.86 -5.26
N ASP A 31 -5.66 -0.23 -5.26
CA ASP A 31 -5.29 -0.92 -6.52
C ASP A 31 -6.55 -1.46 -7.23
N ALA A 32 -7.52 -2.01 -6.49
CA ALA A 32 -8.79 -2.47 -7.05
C ALA A 32 -9.64 -1.32 -7.62
N GLU A 33 -9.67 -0.17 -6.96
CA GLU A 33 -10.38 1.01 -7.49
C GLU A 33 -9.68 1.57 -8.74
N ILE A 34 -8.35 1.56 -8.80
CA ILE A 34 -7.60 1.91 -10.03
C ILE A 34 -8.01 0.99 -11.18
N GLU A 35 -8.04 -0.33 -10.94
CA GLU A 35 -8.42 -1.31 -11.97
C GLU A 35 -9.86 -1.11 -12.46
N LYS A 36 -10.78 -0.80 -11.55
CA LYS A 36 -12.18 -0.49 -11.88
C LYS A 36 -12.32 0.79 -12.73
N ILE A 37 -11.59 1.84 -12.39
CA ILE A 37 -11.64 3.13 -13.11
C ILE A 37 -10.96 3.05 -14.47
N SER A 38 -9.82 2.34 -14.56
CA SER A 38 -9.00 2.28 -15.77
C SER A 38 -9.43 1.18 -16.75
N GLY A 39 -10.14 0.16 -16.27
CA GLY A 39 -10.43 -1.06 -17.03
C GLY A 39 -9.20 -1.94 -17.29
N LYS A 40 -8.07 -1.64 -16.66
CA LYS A 40 -6.79 -2.34 -16.82
C LYS A 40 -6.26 -2.78 -15.45
N SER A 41 -5.48 -3.88 -15.41
CA SER A 41 -4.72 -4.17 -14.19
C SER A 41 -3.73 -3.04 -13.88
N CYS A 42 -3.41 -2.81 -12.62
CA CYS A 42 -2.38 -1.84 -12.21
C CYS A 42 -1.04 -2.06 -12.94
N ARG A 43 -0.69 -3.32 -13.18
CA ARG A 43 0.51 -3.70 -13.92
C ARG A 43 0.44 -3.29 -15.40
N ASP A 44 -0.68 -3.56 -16.05
CA ASP A 44 -0.86 -3.24 -17.47
C ASP A 44 -0.95 -1.73 -17.68
N LEU A 45 -1.66 -1.03 -16.81
CA LEU A 45 -1.71 0.44 -16.82
C LEU A 45 -0.30 1.03 -16.74
N TYR A 46 0.52 0.56 -15.78
CA TYR A 46 1.89 1.05 -15.63
C TYR A 46 2.78 0.72 -16.84
N ARG A 47 2.63 -0.49 -17.41
CA ARG A 47 3.46 -0.95 -18.55
C ARG A 47 3.08 -0.33 -19.87
N GLN A 48 1.79 -0.18 -20.14
CA GLN A 48 1.26 0.27 -21.45
C GLN A 48 1.16 1.79 -21.52
N ASP A 49 0.68 2.42 -20.44
CA ASP A 49 0.35 3.83 -20.42
C ASP A 49 1.39 4.66 -19.62
N GLY A 50 2.30 3.99 -18.92
CA GLY A 50 3.43 4.61 -18.23
C GLY A 50 3.16 5.06 -16.79
N LYS A 51 4.23 5.51 -16.14
CA LYS A 51 4.21 5.92 -14.73
C LYS A 51 3.25 7.09 -14.47
N GLU A 52 3.23 8.07 -15.36
CA GLU A 52 2.39 9.28 -15.19
C GLU A 52 0.89 8.94 -15.24
N ALA A 53 0.49 8.06 -16.17
CA ALA A 53 -0.90 7.61 -16.25
C ALA A 53 -1.32 6.85 -15.00
N PHE A 54 -0.44 6.01 -14.46
CA PHE A 54 -0.67 5.30 -13.20
C PHE A 54 -0.84 6.27 -12.02
N ILE A 55 0.04 7.27 -11.86
CA ILE A 55 -0.03 8.27 -10.80
C ILE A 55 -1.36 9.05 -10.87
N LYS A 56 -1.80 9.45 -12.07
CA LYS A 56 -3.09 10.13 -12.26
C LYS A 56 -4.28 9.24 -11.91
N ALA A 57 -4.24 7.96 -12.29
CA ALA A 57 -5.29 7.00 -11.96
C ALA A 57 -5.35 6.73 -10.45
N GLU A 58 -4.19 6.63 -9.78
CA GLU A 58 -4.11 6.47 -8.32
C GLU A 58 -4.68 7.71 -7.60
N ALA A 59 -4.33 8.92 -8.03
CA ALA A 59 -4.91 10.15 -7.46
C ALA A 59 -6.43 10.22 -7.66
N LYS A 60 -6.93 9.85 -8.85
CA LYS A 60 -8.36 9.78 -9.13
C LYS A 60 -9.06 8.76 -8.24
N ALA A 61 -8.52 7.55 -8.09
CA ALA A 61 -9.08 6.53 -7.21
C ALA A 61 -9.11 7.00 -5.74
N CYS A 62 -8.04 7.59 -5.26
CA CYS A 62 -7.96 8.16 -3.91
C CYS A 62 -8.96 9.29 -3.70
N LYS A 63 -9.21 10.14 -4.71
CA LYS A 63 -10.24 11.17 -4.68
C LYS A 63 -11.63 10.55 -4.54
N GLU A 64 -11.97 9.59 -5.39
CA GLU A 64 -13.27 8.91 -5.34
C GLU A 64 -13.50 8.22 -3.99
N ILE A 65 -12.47 7.57 -3.43
CA ILE A 65 -12.53 6.97 -2.09
C ILE A 65 -12.72 8.05 -1.01
N GLY A 66 -11.93 9.12 -1.06
CA GLY A 66 -11.93 10.19 -0.04
C GLY A 66 -13.22 11.01 0.00
N GLU A 67 -13.90 11.14 -1.14
CA GLU A 67 -15.16 11.90 -1.29
C GLU A 67 -16.42 11.03 -1.12
N ASN A 68 -16.30 9.69 -1.15
CA ASN A 68 -17.43 8.79 -1.05
C ASN A 68 -17.93 8.67 0.40
N PRO A 69 -19.19 9.06 0.70
CA PRO A 69 -19.74 8.96 2.05
C PRO A 69 -19.78 7.53 2.60
N LEU A 70 -19.87 6.51 1.74
CA LEU A 70 -19.86 5.10 2.15
C LEU A 70 -18.52 4.65 2.73
N TYR A 71 -17.43 5.32 2.38
CA TYR A 71 -16.09 5.00 2.86
C TYR A 71 -15.62 5.89 4.01
N LYS A 72 -16.51 6.72 4.55
CA LYS A 72 -16.19 7.64 5.65
C LYS A 72 -15.47 6.96 6.82
N ASN A 73 -15.89 5.74 7.17
CA ASN A 73 -15.32 4.94 8.26
C ASN A 73 -14.57 3.68 7.74
N ALA A 74 -14.16 3.65 6.47
CA ALA A 74 -13.54 2.47 5.89
C ALA A 74 -12.08 2.27 6.36
N VAL A 75 -11.62 1.03 6.23
CA VAL A 75 -10.18 0.69 6.17
C VAL A 75 -9.76 0.75 4.70
N VAL A 76 -8.74 1.54 4.40
CA VAL A 76 -8.21 1.74 3.05
C VAL A 76 -6.80 1.19 2.96
N ALA A 77 -6.55 0.22 2.09
CA ALA A 77 -5.20 -0.24 1.74
C ALA A 77 -4.71 0.52 0.50
N THR A 78 -3.56 1.19 0.61
CA THR A 78 -2.99 1.97 -0.50
C THR A 78 -2.08 1.14 -1.39
N GLY A 79 -1.79 1.63 -2.60
CA GLY A 79 -0.71 1.13 -3.43
C GLY A 79 0.66 1.24 -2.74
N GLY A 80 1.61 0.37 -3.12
CA GLY A 80 2.96 0.37 -2.53
C GLY A 80 3.83 1.57 -2.93
N GLY A 81 3.34 2.44 -3.81
CA GLY A 81 3.99 3.64 -4.31
C GLY A 81 3.37 4.95 -3.84
N ILE A 82 2.32 4.91 -3.03
CA ILE A 82 1.53 6.08 -2.63
C ILE A 82 2.36 7.23 -2.03
N CYS A 83 3.47 6.91 -1.36
CA CYS A 83 4.36 7.92 -0.77
C CYS A 83 5.04 8.83 -1.79
N ASP A 84 4.97 8.53 -3.09
CA ASP A 84 5.45 9.40 -4.17
C ASP A 84 4.31 10.14 -4.88
N ASN A 85 3.07 9.98 -4.44
CA ASN A 85 1.88 10.60 -5.03
C ASN A 85 1.22 11.51 -4.00
N GLN A 86 1.72 12.76 -3.90
CA GLN A 86 1.23 13.72 -2.92
C GLN A 86 -0.25 14.04 -3.13
N GLU A 87 -0.69 14.16 -4.38
CA GLU A 87 -2.10 14.44 -4.71
C GLU A 87 -3.02 13.32 -4.20
N ALA A 88 -2.64 12.05 -4.40
CA ALA A 88 -3.40 10.91 -3.88
C ALA A 88 -3.44 10.90 -2.34
N LEU A 89 -2.32 11.21 -1.68
CA LEU A 89 -2.27 11.33 -0.22
C LEU A 89 -3.17 12.45 0.29
N ASP A 90 -3.16 13.61 -0.37
CA ASP A 90 -3.98 14.76 0.01
C ASP A 90 -5.47 14.42 -0.07
N PHE A 91 -5.93 13.74 -1.11
CA PHE A 91 -7.32 13.29 -1.20
C PHE A 91 -7.71 12.33 -0.07
N LEU A 92 -6.83 11.43 0.30
CA LEU A 92 -7.09 10.49 1.39
C LEU A 92 -7.02 11.15 2.76
N THR A 93 -6.17 12.18 2.96
CA THR A 93 -5.88 12.75 4.28
C THR A 93 -6.62 14.04 4.58
N THR A 94 -6.86 14.91 3.58
CA THR A 94 -7.42 16.26 3.78
C THR A 94 -8.89 16.43 3.41
N GLY A 95 -9.56 15.35 2.96
CA GLY A 95 -10.94 15.41 2.45
C GLY A 95 -11.92 16.16 3.37
N LYS A 96 -12.92 16.80 2.76
CA LYS A 96 -13.92 17.72 3.33
C LYS A 96 -14.75 17.21 4.51
N SER A 97 -14.55 15.97 4.96
CA SER A 97 -15.44 15.33 5.94
C SER A 97 -15.19 15.74 7.40
N GLY A 98 -14.21 16.58 7.69
CA GLY A 98 -13.89 17.01 9.09
C GLY A 98 -13.50 15.87 10.03
N GLN A 99 -13.33 14.64 9.50
CA GLN A 99 -12.94 13.49 10.28
C GLN A 99 -11.42 13.31 10.29
N GLU A 100 -10.91 12.96 11.44
CA GLU A 100 -9.52 12.58 11.60
C GLU A 100 -9.23 11.33 10.76
N LYS A 101 -8.24 11.41 9.89
CA LYS A 101 -7.77 10.33 9.05
C LYS A 101 -6.42 9.89 9.58
N LYS A 102 -6.32 8.62 9.97
CA LYS A 102 -5.10 8.07 10.58
C LYS A 102 -4.34 7.23 9.57
N LEU A 103 -3.09 7.59 9.32
CA LEU A 103 -2.16 6.84 8.49
C LEU A 103 -1.35 5.89 9.36
N PHE A 104 -1.38 4.62 8.98
CA PHE A 104 -0.62 3.54 9.60
C PHE A 104 0.39 3.00 8.61
N TYR A 105 1.66 3.04 8.96
CA TYR A 105 2.71 2.40 8.17
C TYR A 105 2.85 0.94 8.55
N VAL A 106 2.54 0.04 7.63
CA VAL A 106 2.72 -1.42 7.78
C VAL A 106 4.18 -1.74 7.50
N ASP A 107 4.97 -1.86 8.56
CA ASP A 107 6.42 -2.07 8.53
C ASP A 107 6.72 -3.57 8.63
N ILE A 108 7.30 -4.13 7.59
CA ILE A 108 7.71 -5.53 7.48
C ILE A 108 9.22 -5.60 7.33
N GLU A 109 9.85 -6.60 7.90
CA GLU A 109 11.27 -6.84 7.76
C GLU A 109 11.68 -7.01 6.30
N GLU A 110 12.84 -6.46 5.93
CA GLU A 110 13.34 -6.44 4.55
C GLU A 110 13.41 -7.84 3.93
N ASP A 111 13.99 -8.80 4.65
CA ASP A 111 14.15 -10.18 4.17
C ASP A 111 12.80 -10.86 3.91
N ILE A 112 11.82 -10.61 4.77
CA ILE A 112 10.48 -11.17 4.60
C ILE A 112 9.79 -10.52 3.39
N ALA A 113 9.93 -9.22 3.23
CA ALA A 113 9.38 -8.50 2.08
C ALA A 113 10.01 -8.98 0.77
N PHE A 114 11.34 -9.17 0.74
CA PHE A 114 12.03 -9.69 -0.43
C PHE A 114 11.57 -11.11 -0.80
N LYS A 115 11.51 -12.03 0.16
CA LYS A 115 11.00 -13.39 -0.05
C LYS A 115 9.57 -13.39 -0.63
N ARG A 116 8.70 -12.50 -0.18
CA ARG A 116 7.33 -12.38 -0.73
C ARG A 116 7.33 -11.88 -2.17
N ILE A 117 8.22 -10.95 -2.51
CA ILE A 117 8.40 -10.46 -3.89
C ILE A 117 8.93 -11.57 -4.79
N GLN A 118 9.93 -12.34 -4.34
CA GLN A 118 10.44 -13.50 -5.08
C GLN A 118 9.35 -14.53 -5.32
N HIS A 119 8.61 -14.92 -4.29
CA HIS A 119 7.51 -15.86 -4.44
C HIS A 119 6.42 -15.36 -5.40
N ASN A 120 6.12 -14.06 -5.40
CA ASN A 120 5.21 -13.49 -6.38
C ASN A 120 5.80 -13.56 -7.80
N MET A 121 7.10 -13.32 -7.96
CA MET A 121 7.79 -13.46 -9.25
C MET A 121 7.71 -14.89 -9.76
N GLU A 122 7.97 -15.90 -8.94
CA GLU A 122 7.84 -17.32 -9.29
C GLU A 122 6.43 -17.67 -9.81
N LYS A 123 5.40 -17.10 -9.16
CA LYS A 123 3.99 -17.31 -9.58
C LYS A 123 3.60 -16.57 -10.86
N THR A 124 4.13 -15.39 -11.08
CA THR A 124 3.68 -14.49 -12.16
C THR A 124 4.65 -14.39 -13.31
N GLY A 125 5.84 -15.00 -13.19
CA GLY A 125 6.93 -14.92 -14.18
C GLY A 125 7.54 -13.52 -14.31
N SER A 126 7.35 -12.62 -13.34
CA SER A 126 7.76 -11.24 -13.53
C SER A 126 8.06 -10.52 -12.20
N TRP A 127 9.21 -9.86 -12.16
CA TRP A 127 9.57 -8.94 -11.10
C TRP A 127 8.71 -7.67 -11.10
N PRO A 128 8.70 -6.90 -9.99
CA PRO A 128 8.09 -5.57 -9.95
C PRO A 128 8.61 -4.66 -11.07
N GLY A 129 7.76 -3.77 -11.58
CA GLY A 129 8.08 -2.93 -12.74
C GLY A 129 9.23 -1.95 -12.57
N TRP A 130 9.70 -1.70 -11.33
CA TRP A 130 10.86 -0.86 -11.05
C TRP A 130 12.19 -1.63 -11.11
N ILE A 131 12.18 -2.98 -11.23
CA ILE A 131 13.39 -3.77 -11.49
C ILE A 131 13.61 -3.83 -12.99
N PRO A 132 14.78 -3.40 -13.50
CA PRO A 132 15.11 -3.46 -14.92
C PRO A 132 15.12 -4.91 -15.43
N LYS A 133 14.71 -5.11 -16.68
CA LYS A 133 14.60 -6.48 -17.25
C LYS A 133 15.95 -7.14 -17.52
N ASP A 134 16.96 -6.35 -17.80
CA ASP A 134 18.34 -6.77 -18.09
C ASP A 134 19.06 -7.39 -16.89
N VAL A 135 18.52 -7.21 -15.68
CA VAL A 135 19.08 -7.82 -14.45
C VAL A 135 18.25 -8.99 -13.91
N TYR A 136 17.24 -9.48 -14.64
CA TYR A 136 16.33 -10.52 -14.14
C TYR A 136 17.01 -11.83 -13.75
N ASP A 137 18.15 -12.14 -14.35
CA ASP A 137 18.94 -13.33 -14.08
C ASP A 137 20.05 -13.10 -13.02
N ASP A 138 20.18 -11.87 -12.51
CA ASP A 138 21.16 -11.49 -11.50
C ASP A 138 20.48 -11.18 -10.15
N LEU A 139 20.34 -12.22 -9.34
CA LEU A 139 19.67 -12.13 -8.04
C LEU A 139 20.39 -11.18 -7.06
N GLU A 140 21.72 -11.10 -7.11
CA GLU A 140 22.47 -10.22 -6.21
C GLU A 140 22.27 -8.74 -6.56
N THR A 141 22.28 -8.42 -7.85
CA THR A 141 21.89 -7.07 -8.32
C THR A 141 20.45 -6.74 -7.93
N ILE A 142 19.51 -7.68 -8.09
CA ILE A 142 18.11 -7.48 -7.68
C ILE A 142 17.99 -7.22 -6.17
N LYS A 143 18.71 -7.96 -5.33
CA LYS A 143 18.72 -7.72 -3.88
C LYS A 143 19.27 -6.33 -3.53
N GLY A 144 20.34 -5.90 -4.18
CA GLY A 144 20.88 -4.55 -3.99
C GLY A 144 19.90 -3.45 -4.38
N LEU A 145 19.21 -3.60 -5.51
CA LEU A 145 18.16 -2.68 -5.96
C LEU A 145 16.98 -2.68 -4.97
N PHE A 146 16.60 -3.86 -4.47
CA PHE A 146 15.53 -3.96 -3.47
C PHE A 146 15.92 -3.30 -2.16
N HIS A 147 17.14 -3.50 -1.66
CA HIS A 147 17.64 -2.86 -0.44
C HIS A 147 17.53 -1.34 -0.52
N ASN A 148 18.01 -0.75 -1.61
CA ASN A 148 17.91 0.70 -1.83
C ASN A 148 16.45 1.17 -1.88
N PHE A 149 15.60 0.46 -2.63
CA PHE A 149 14.17 0.72 -2.70
C PHE A 149 13.48 0.62 -1.33
N TYR A 150 13.76 -0.44 -0.58
CA TYR A 150 13.21 -0.69 0.74
C TYR A 150 13.61 0.43 1.72
N THR A 151 14.89 0.77 1.78
CA THR A 151 15.42 1.79 2.68
C THR A 151 14.81 3.17 2.40
N GLU A 152 14.76 3.56 1.13
CA GLU A 152 14.16 4.84 0.72
C GLU A 152 12.68 4.90 1.08
N ARG A 153 11.91 3.85 0.76
CA ARG A 153 10.48 3.79 1.03
C ARG A 153 10.14 3.76 2.51
N THR A 154 10.89 2.98 3.29
CA THR A 154 10.74 2.92 4.75
C THR A 154 10.93 4.31 5.37
N LYS A 155 11.96 5.05 4.95
CA LYS A 155 12.20 6.41 5.40
C LYS A 155 11.01 7.34 5.07
N LYS A 156 10.49 7.28 3.84
CA LYS A 156 9.34 8.09 3.42
C LYS A 156 8.09 7.74 4.22
N TYR A 157 7.76 6.45 4.37
CA TYR A 157 6.58 6.03 5.13
C TYR A 157 6.67 6.41 6.61
N LYS A 158 7.84 6.27 7.25
CA LYS A 158 8.06 6.69 8.64
C LYS A 158 7.90 8.20 8.85
N SER A 159 8.17 9.01 7.82
CA SER A 159 7.93 10.46 7.91
C SER A 159 6.48 10.87 7.65
N LEU A 160 5.73 10.06 6.89
CA LEU A 160 4.34 10.35 6.52
C LEU A 160 3.32 9.85 7.55
N CYS A 161 3.60 8.72 8.19
CA CYS A 161 2.64 8.03 9.03
C CYS A 161 2.91 8.28 10.51
N SER A 162 1.84 8.58 11.26
CA SER A 162 1.94 8.84 12.71
C SER A 162 2.14 7.55 13.53
N VAL A 163 1.77 6.40 12.99
CA VAL A 163 1.87 5.11 13.67
C VAL A 163 2.57 4.09 12.78
N VAL A 164 3.62 3.47 13.31
CA VAL A 164 4.32 2.34 12.68
C VAL A 164 3.73 1.04 13.24
N VAL A 165 3.26 0.17 12.36
CA VAL A 165 2.66 -1.13 12.67
C VAL A 165 3.68 -2.22 12.34
N PRO A 166 4.32 -2.85 13.33
CA PRO A 166 5.26 -3.93 13.08
C PRO A 166 4.54 -5.17 12.58
N VAL A 167 5.07 -5.80 11.53
CA VAL A 167 4.58 -7.09 11.01
C VAL A 167 5.63 -8.16 11.28
N GLU A 168 5.70 -8.57 12.53
CA GLU A 168 6.64 -9.60 12.98
C GLU A 168 6.30 -10.96 12.34
N ASN A 169 7.30 -11.62 11.77
CA ASN A 169 7.13 -12.92 11.11
C ASN A 169 6.00 -12.97 10.07
N GLY A 170 5.54 -11.83 9.57
CA GLY A 170 4.42 -11.75 8.64
C GLY A 170 3.04 -11.98 9.26
N ASP A 171 2.92 -11.91 10.58
CA ASP A 171 1.68 -12.14 11.33
C ASP A 171 0.69 -10.97 11.17
N SER A 172 -0.27 -11.17 10.28
CA SER A 172 -1.31 -10.16 10.00
C SER A 172 -2.37 -10.05 11.12
N GLU A 173 -2.51 -11.08 11.96
CA GLU A 173 -3.44 -11.07 13.09
C GLU A 173 -2.93 -10.11 14.16
N LYS A 174 -1.70 -10.32 14.63
CA LYS A 174 -1.06 -9.43 15.59
C LYS A 174 -0.98 -7.99 15.10
N ALA A 175 -0.69 -7.78 13.80
CA ALA A 175 -0.68 -6.44 13.22
C ALA A 175 -2.07 -5.77 13.26
N SER A 176 -3.15 -6.52 12.99
CA SER A 176 -4.51 -5.99 13.09
C SER A 176 -4.89 -5.67 14.55
N ASP A 177 -4.50 -6.51 15.51
CA ASP A 177 -4.74 -6.27 16.94
C ASP A 177 -3.98 -5.04 17.44
N PHE A 178 -2.73 -4.88 17.02
CA PHE A 178 -1.94 -3.69 17.34
C PHE A 178 -2.64 -2.41 16.86
N ILE A 179 -3.19 -2.41 15.62
CA ILE A 179 -3.94 -1.25 15.12
C ILE A 179 -5.19 -1.01 15.97
N MET A 180 -5.93 -2.06 16.34
CA MET A 180 -7.11 -1.96 17.18
C MET A 180 -6.81 -1.29 18.52
N GLU A 181 -5.70 -1.67 19.16
CA GLU A 181 -5.25 -1.06 20.42
C GLU A 181 -4.94 0.43 20.23
N ARG A 182 -4.24 0.80 19.15
CA ARG A 182 -3.90 2.20 18.85
C ARG A 182 -5.12 3.06 18.52
N LEU A 183 -6.19 2.46 18.00
CA LEU A 183 -7.45 3.18 17.76
C LEU A 183 -8.23 3.47 19.06
N LYS A 184 -8.06 2.65 20.10
CA LYS A 184 -8.71 2.84 21.41
C LYS A 184 -8.03 3.89 22.30
N LEU A 185 -6.79 4.24 22.02
CA LEU A 185 -5.97 5.17 22.81
C LEU A 185 -6.11 6.63 22.40
N VAL A 186 -7.05 6.93 21.52
CA VAL A 186 -7.26 8.31 20.98
C VAL A 186 -8.70 8.77 21.16
#